data_8b0d7e9fd1c188de0f52ab0aad134260
#
_entry.id   8b0d7e9fd1c188de0f52ab0aad134260
#
_cell.length_a   1.000
_cell.length_b   1.000
_cell.length_c   1.000
_cell.angle_alpha   90.00
_cell.angle_beta   90.00
_cell.angle_gamma   90.00
#
_symmetry.space_group_name_H-M   'P 1'
#
loop_
_entity.id
_entity.type
_entity.pdbx_description
1 polymer ?
#
loop_
_entity_poly.entity_id
_entity_poly.type
_entity_poly.pdbx_seq_one_letter_code
_entity_poly.pdbx_strand_id
1 'polypeptide(L)'
;DAQVIGINNRDLHTLTVDLDTTKKLAVKIPEDRIVISESGISSHDDVENLSPYADGFLVGSHLVASDNLALALRELIFGTHKVCGLKTLEAAQAAYDCGAYYGGLIFVEASPRYIAPEAAKELMAVPLNFVGVFQNASLEFVLATAEDLSLKAIQLHGEESHDYIERLREK
;
A
#
# COMPACT_ATOMS: atom_id res chain seq x y z
N ASP A 1 38.83 -3.45 -0.28
CA ASP A 1 38.34 -4.45 -1.25
C ASP A 1 36.93 -4.97 -0.94
N ALA A 2 36.07 -4.11 -0.35
CA ALA A 2 34.67 -4.47 -0.09
C ALA A 2 33.90 -4.60 -1.42
N GLN A 3 33.13 -5.68 -1.54
CA GLN A 3 32.26 -5.91 -2.72
C GLN A 3 30.88 -5.29 -2.54
N VAL A 4 30.43 -5.11 -1.29
CA VAL A 4 29.16 -4.48 -0.92
C VAL A 4 29.47 -3.19 -0.16
N ILE A 5 28.87 -2.11 -0.56
CA ILE A 5 29.06 -0.77 0.02
C ILE A 5 27.71 -0.23 0.47
N GLY A 6 27.58 0.01 1.77
CA GLY A 6 26.42 0.67 2.35
C GLY A 6 26.59 2.20 2.34
N ILE A 7 25.57 2.90 1.86
CA ILE A 7 25.49 4.36 1.92
C ILE A 7 24.44 4.73 2.96
N ASN A 8 24.86 5.31 4.07
CA ASN A 8 23.95 5.73 5.13
C ASN A 8 23.45 7.17 4.86
N ASN A 9 22.16 7.31 4.62
CA ASN A 9 21.50 8.61 4.44
C ASN A 9 21.32 9.39 5.74
N ARG A 10 21.60 8.76 6.90
CA ARG A 10 21.55 9.43 8.19
C ARG A 10 22.94 9.92 8.59
N ASP A 11 23.08 11.21 8.80
CA ASP A 11 24.24 11.79 9.46
C ASP A 11 24.28 11.34 10.93
N LEU A 12 25.33 10.63 11.33
CA LEU A 12 25.43 10.07 12.67
C LEU A 12 25.77 11.11 13.76
N HIS A 13 26.15 12.32 13.38
CA HIS A 13 26.38 13.42 14.32
C HIS A 13 25.13 14.25 14.58
N THR A 14 24.40 14.59 13.51
CA THR A 14 23.22 15.45 13.59
C THR A 14 21.90 14.65 13.65
N LEU A 15 21.95 13.36 13.31
CA LEU A 15 20.81 12.44 13.15
C LEU A 15 19.84 12.85 12.03
N THR A 16 20.19 13.84 11.23
CA THR A 16 19.40 14.25 10.07
C THR A 16 19.47 13.21 8.95
N VAL A 17 18.41 13.08 8.17
CA VAL A 17 18.31 12.17 7.03
C VAL A 17 18.25 12.99 5.74
N ASP A 18 19.10 12.63 4.76
CA ASP A 18 19.10 13.20 3.42
C ASP A 18 19.28 12.07 2.40
N LEU A 19 18.20 11.69 1.69
CA LEU A 19 18.23 10.63 0.68
C LEU A 19 19.10 10.97 -0.53
N ASP A 20 19.36 12.24 -0.79
CA ASP A 20 20.30 12.66 -1.82
C ASP A 20 21.75 12.26 -1.53
N THR A 21 22.05 11.87 -0.31
CA THR A 21 23.36 11.30 0.05
C THR A 21 23.68 10.07 -0.79
N THR A 22 22.71 9.15 -0.95
CA THR A 22 22.88 7.98 -1.83
C THR A 22 23.18 8.40 -3.26
N LYS A 23 22.42 9.33 -3.84
CA LYS A 23 22.63 9.80 -5.23
C LYS A 23 24.01 10.45 -5.43
N LYS A 24 24.46 11.26 -4.44
CA LYS A 24 25.75 11.96 -4.49
C LYS A 24 26.95 11.03 -4.34
N LEU A 25 26.82 9.96 -3.58
CA LEU A 25 27.93 9.04 -3.29
C LEU A 25 27.99 7.86 -4.25
N ALA A 26 26.84 7.30 -4.65
CA ALA A 26 26.79 6.13 -5.54
C ALA A 26 27.58 6.34 -6.83
N VAL A 27 27.48 7.51 -7.45
CA VAL A 27 28.21 7.85 -8.68
C VAL A 27 29.74 7.86 -8.56
N LYS A 28 30.25 7.77 -7.32
CA LYS A 28 31.70 7.69 -7.03
C LYS A 28 32.17 6.26 -6.75
N ILE A 29 31.23 5.33 -6.65
CA ILE A 29 31.49 3.91 -6.39
C ILE A 29 31.71 3.20 -7.74
N PRO A 30 32.72 2.34 -7.88
CA PRO A 30 32.90 1.54 -9.08
C PRO A 30 31.68 0.66 -9.39
N GLU A 31 31.36 0.53 -10.67
CA GLU A 31 30.18 -0.22 -11.16
C GLU A 31 30.20 -1.73 -10.83
N ASP A 32 31.37 -2.27 -10.48
CA ASP A 32 31.52 -3.67 -10.06
C ASP A 32 31.24 -3.91 -8.58
N ARG A 33 30.67 -2.93 -7.88
CA ARG A 33 30.28 -3.01 -6.45
C ARG A 33 28.77 -3.00 -6.31
N ILE A 34 28.30 -3.72 -5.31
CA ILE A 34 26.89 -3.70 -4.88
C ILE A 34 26.71 -2.53 -3.93
N VAL A 35 25.76 -1.65 -4.25
CA VAL A 35 25.43 -0.48 -3.43
C VAL A 35 24.13 -0.73 -2.67
N ILE A 36 24.17 -0.58 -1.33
CA ILE A 36 23.00 -0.65 -0.46
C ILE A 36 22.72 0.75 0.10
N SER A 37 21.52 1.29 -0.17
CA SER A 37 21.08 2.54 0.46
C SER A 37 20.44 2.26 1.81
N GLU A 38 20.88 2.98 2.84
CA GLU A 38 20.51 2.73 4.23
C GLU A 38 19.93 3.99 4.89
N SER A 39 18.95 3.81 5.74
CA SER A 39 18.25 4.84 6.52
C SER A 39 17.38 5.81 5.74
N GLY A 40 16.27 6.18 6.34
CA GLY A 40 15.35 7.22 5.86
C GLY A 40 14.36 6.80 4.81
N ILE A 41 14.44 5.59 4.28
CA ILE A 41 13.51 5.05 3.30
C ILE A 41 12.21 4.67 4.01
N SER A 42 11.08 5.26 3.55
CA SER A 42 9.79 5.15 4.21
C SER A 42 8.61 4.98 3.25
N SER A 43 8.85 5.08 1.95
CA SER A 43 7.81 4.96 0.93
C SER A 43 8.33 4.21 -0.30
N HIS A 44 7.40 3.75 -1.14
CA HIS A 44 7.73 3.18 -2.44
C HIS A 44 8.40 4.22 -3.36
N ASP A 45 7.95 5.46 -3.30
CA ASP A 45 8.55 6.56 -4.07
C ASP A 45 10.03 6.78 -3.69
N ASP A 46 10.40 6.60 -2.42
CA ASP A 46 11.81 6.65 -2.00
C ASP A 46 12.61 5.52 -2.67
N VAL A 47 12.04 4.31 -2.71
CA VAL A 47 12.66 3.16 -3.37
C VAL A 47 12.82 3.41 -4.87
N GLU A 48 11.77 3.85 -5.56
CA GLU A 48 11.84 4.16 -7.00
C GLU A 48 12.86 5.26 -7.31
N ASN A 49 12.88 6.33 -6.51
CA ASN A 49 13.80 7.44 -6.69
C ASN A 49 15.27 7.07 -6.47
N LEU A 50 15.54 6.06 -5.65
CA LEU A 50 16.90 5.60 -5.33
C LEU A 50 17.35 4.37 -6.14
N SER A 51 16.42 3.62 -6.74
CA SER A 51 16.73 2.42 -7.54
C SER A 51 17.73 2.64 -8.69
N PRO A 52 17.84 3.83 -9.34
CA PRO A 52 18.89 4.07 -10.30
C PRO A 52 20.31 4.17 -9.70
N TYR A 53 20.44 4.26 -8.38
CA TYR A 53 21.68 4.53 -7.66
C TYR A 53 22.07 3.43 -6.67
N ALA A 54 21.18 2.49 -6.38
CA ALA A 54 21.43 1.44 -5.40
C ALA A 54 20.83 0.10 -5.85
N ASP A 55 21.57 -0.98 -5.63
CA ASP A 55 21.14 -2.35 -5.94
C ASP A 55 20.21 -2.93 -4.89
N GLY A 56 20.19 -2.34 -3.70
CA GLY A 56 19.34 -2.78 -2.60
C GLY A 56 19.15 -1.72 -1.52
N PHE A 57 18.25 -2.03 -0.59
CA PHE A 57 17.81 -1.10 0.44
C PHE A 57 17.81 -1.76 1.82
N LEU A 58 18.30 -1.06 2.84
CA LEU A 58 18.18 -1.47 4.22
C LEU A 58 17.14 -0.58 4.91
N VAL A 59 16.01 -1.17 5.25
CA VAL A 59 14.87 -0.47 5.87
C VAL A 59 14.54 -1.12 7.21
N GLY A 60 14.60 -0.35 8.27
CA GLY A 60 14.31 -0.82 9.63
C GLY A 60 13.16 -0.05 10.27
N SER A 61 13.39 1.21 10.63
CA SER A 61 12.49 2.02 11.47
C SER A 61 11.05 2.07 10.94
N HIS A 62 10.87 2.24 9.63
CA HIS A 62 9.55 2.28 9.00
C HIS A 62 8.80 0.95 9.17
N LEU A 63 9.47 -0.16 8.92
CA LEU A 63 8.86 -1.49 8.99
C LEU A 63 8.52 -1.89 10.44
N VAL A 64 9.43 -1.63 11.38
CA VAL A 64 9.23 -1.97 12.80
C VAL A 64 8.15 -1.12 13.47
N ALA A 65 7.91 0.10 12.99
CA ALA A 65 6.87 0.99 13.49
C ALA A 65 5.46 0.64 12.97
N SER A 66 5.35 -0.27 12.00
CA SER A 66 4.06 -0.66 11.41
C SER A 66 3.38 -1.75 12.24
N ASP A 67 2.06 -1.63 12.44
CA ASP A 67 1.22 -2.67 13.06
C ASP A 67 1.11 -3.93 12.20
N ASN A 68 1.37 -3.82 10.89
CA ASN A 68 1.38 -4.94 9.95
C ASN A 68 2.64 -4.89 9.06
N LEU A 69 3.67 -5.59 9.53
CA LEU A 69 4.98 -5.66 8.85
C LEU A 69 4.87 -6.15 7.39
N ALA A 70 4.03 -7.15 7.14
CA ALA A 70 3.88 -7.73 5.80
C ALA A 70 3.27 -6.72 4.81
N LEU A 71 2.26 -5.97 5.23
CA LEU A 71 1.66 -4.91 4.41
C LEU A 71 2.62 -3.73 4.22
N ALA A 72 3.35 -3.31 5.24
CA ALA A 72 4.32 -2.23 5.13
C ALA A 72 5.47 -2.59 4.17
N LEU A 73 5.97 -3.83 4.25
CA LEU A 73 6.98 -4.32 3.31
C LEU A 73 6.43 -4.38 1.89
N ARG A 74 5.19 -4.82 1.72
CA ARG A 74 4.50 -4.89 0.45
C ARG A 74 4.31 -3.52 -0.19
N GLU A 75 3.88 -2.52 0.60
CA GLU A 75 3.77 -1.13 0.18
C GLU A 75 5.11 -0.58 -0.31
N LEU A 76 6.18 -0.86 0.42
CA LEU A 76 7.54 -0.44 0.05
C LEU A 76 7.99 -1.05 -1.29
N ILE A 77 7.72 -2.33 -1.53
CA ILE A 77 8.20 -3.04 -2.72
C ILE A 77 7.34 -2.75 -3.95
N PHE A 78 6.01 -2.75 -3.79
CA PHE A 78 5.06 -2.74 -4.90
C PHE A 78 4.24 -1.45 -5.00
N GLY A 79 4.31 -0.56 -4.00
CA GLY A 79 3.43 0.61 -3.90
C GLY A 79 2.01 0.25 -3.45
N THR A 80 1.10 1.23 -3.54
CA THR A 80 -0.28 1.13 -3.05
C THR A 80 -1.28 0.84 -4.17
N HIS A 81 -0.98 -0.11 -5.05
CA HIS A 81 -1.86 -0.47 -6.16
C HIS A 81 -3.16 -1.13 -5.69
N LYS A 82 -4.27 -0.81 -6.37
CA LYS A 82 -5.59 -1.37 -6.12
C LYS A 82 -6.06 -2.20 -7.31
N VAL A 83 -6.43 -3.47 -7.06
CA VAL A 83 -7.15 -4.31 -8.02
C VAL A 83 -8.64 -4.28 -7.67
N CYS A 84 -9.50 -3.86 -8.59
CA CYS A 84 -10.91 -3.57 -8.33
C CYS A 84 -11.88 -4.53 -9.04
N GLY A 85 -12.91 -4.95 -8.30
CA GLY A 85 -13.94 -5.85 -8.79
C GLY A 85 -13.63 -7.33 -8.52
N LEU A 86 -12.98 -7.59 -7.40
CA LEU A 86 -12.71 -8.95 -6.91
C LEU A 86 -14.05 -9.63 -6.52
N LYS A 87 -14.24 -10.85 -6.98
CA LYS A 87 -15.48 -11.62 -6.77
C LYS A 87 -15.24 -13.02 -6.23
N THR A 88 -14.03 -13.52 -6.30
CA THR A 88 -13.69 -14.88 -5.86
C THR A 88 -12.43 -14.87 -5.01
N LEU A 89 -12.31 -15.85 -4.13
CA LEU A 89 -11.14 -16.04 -3.29
C LEU A 89 -9.85 -16.17 -4.12
N GLU A 90 -9.92 -16.90 -5.25
CA GLU A 90 -8.79 -17.09 -6.16
C GLU A 90 -8.33 -15.77 -6.77
N ALA A 91 -9.29 -14.90 -7.20
CA ALA A 91 -8.94 -13.59 -7.76
C ALA A 91 -8.33 -12.66 -6.69
N ALA A 92 -8.84 -12.71 -5.47
CA ALA A 92 -8.28 -11.95 -4.35
C ALA A 92 -6.87 -12.44 -4.01
N GLN A 93 -6.66 -13.76 -3.95
CA GLN A 93 -5.34 -14.35 -3.72
C GLN A 93 -4.36 -13.99 -4.85
N ALA A 94 -4.77 -14.11 -6.10
CA ALA A 94 -3.93 -13.74 -7.24
C ALA A 94 -3.54 -12.25 -7.21
N ALA A 95 -4.49 -11.35 -6.87
CA ALA A 95 -4.20 -9.93 -6.70
C ALA A 95 -3.16 -9.70 -5.59
N TYR A 96 -3.31 -10.39 -4.46
CA TYR A 96 -2.36 -10.35 -3.37
C TYR A 96 -0.98 -10.86 -3.81
N ASP A 97 -0.88 -12.01 -4.45
CA ASP A 97 0.38 -12.61 -4.89
C ASP A 97 1.11 -11.73 -5.90
N CYS A 98 0.36 -11.00 -6.74
CA CYS A 98 0.91 -10.03 -7.71
C CYS A 98 1.27 -8.66 -7.11
N GLY A 99 1.20 -8.48 -5.79
CA GLY A 99 1.66 -7.25 -5.14
C GLY A 99 0.57 -6.21 -4.85
N ALA A 100 -0.71 -6.47 -5.14
CA ALA A 100 -1.76 -5.51 -4.81
C ALA A 100 -1.78 -5.20 -3.30
N TYR A 101 -1.91 -3.92 -2.97
CA TYR A 101 -2.07 -3.44 -1.61
C TYR A 101 -3.55 -3.34 -1.22
N TYR A 102 -4.39 -2.92 -2.18
CA TYR A 102 -5.84 -2.82 -2.00
C TYR A 102 -6.60 -3.81 -2.88
N GLY A 103 -7.67 -4.39 -2.32
CA GLY A 103 -8.69 -5.17 -3.04
C GLY A 103 -10.02 -4.43 -3.08
N GLY A 104 -10.55 -4.12 -4.27
CA GLY A 104 -11.83 -3.42 -4.43
C GLY A 104 -13.00 -4.39 -4.57
N LEU A 105 -14.03 -4.22 -3.74
CA LEU A 105 -15.29 -4.96 -3.76
C LEU A 105 -16.41 -4.03 -4.23
N ILE A 106 -17.15 -4.41 -5.26
CA ILE A 106 -18.17 -3.54 -5.86
C ILE A 106 -19.56 -3.96 -5.36
N PHE A 107 -20.15 -3.13 -4.50
CA PHE A 107 -21.49 -3.32 -3.94
C PHE A 107 -22.56 -2.54 -4.72
N VAL A 108 -22.41 -2.51 -6.05
CA VAL A 108 -23.34 -1.87 -6.99
C VAL A 108 -23.98 -2.97 -7.83
N GLU A 109 -25.26 -3.30 -7.58
CA GLU A 109 -25.96 -4.44 -8.20
C GLU A 109 -25.98 -4.38 -9.74
N ALA A 110 -26.05 -3.19 -10.32
CA ALA A 110 -26.01 -3.00 -11.77
C ALA A 110 -24.63 -3.29 -12.39
N SER A 111 -23.60 -3.45 -11.59
CA SER A 111 -22.24 -3.72 -12.09
C SER A 111 -22.08 -5.22 -12.44
N PRO A 112 -21.46 -5.56 -13.59
CA PRO A 112 -21.11 -6.95 -13.90
C PRO A 112 -20.07 -7.54 -12.92
N ARG A 113 -19.42 -6.68 -12.14
CA ARG A 113 -18.44 -7.03 -11.10
C ARG A 113 -19.03 -6.94 -9.69
N TYR A 114 -20.36 -6.91 -9.58
CA TYR A 114 -21.04 -6.91 -8.29
C TYR A 114 -20.70 -8.16 -7.47
N ILE A 115 -20.52 -7.96 -6.18
CA ILE A 115 -20.44 -9.02 -5.17
C ILE A 115 -21.40 -8.69 -4.03
N ALA A 116 -22.18 -9.67 -3.58
CA ALA A 116 -23.02 -9.50 -2.41
C ALA A 116 -22.14 -9.44 -1.13
N PRO A 117 -22.51 -8.64 -0.11
CA PRO A 117 -21.73 -8.56 1.13
C PRO A 117 -21.47 -9.93 1.77
N GLU A 118 -22.44 -10.81 1.79
CA GLU A 118 -22.30 -12.16 2.33
C GLU A 118 -21.24 -13.00 1.59
N ALA A 119 -21.21 -12.91 0.25
CA ALA A 119 -20.20 -13.59 -0.55
C ALA A 119 -18.79 -12.97 -0.39
N ALA A 120 -18.73 -11.67 -0.09
CA ALA A 120 -17.46 -10.98 0.14
C ALA A 120 -16.75 -11.44 1.42
N LYS A 121 -17.46 -12.01 2.40
CA LYS A 121 -16.88 -12.50 3.67
C LYS A 121 -15.77 -13.52 3.45
N GLU A 122 -15.93 -14.38 2.45
CA GLU A 122 -14.91 -15.38 2.12
C GLU A 122 -13.58 -14.75 1.69
N LEU A 123 -13.64 -13.58 1.01
CA LEU A 123 -12.45 -12.90 0.51
C LEU A 123 -11.63 -12.26 1.64
N MET A 124 -12.25 -12.02 2.81
CA MET A 124 -11.57 -11.43 3.98
C MET A 124 -10.46 -12.33 4.54
N ALA A 125 -10.40 -13.59 4.14
CA ALA A 125 -9.29 -14.49 4.46
C ALA A 125 -7.97 -14.08 3.78
N VAL A 126 -8.03 -13.30 2.69
CA VAL A 126 -6.83 -12.79 2.00
C VAL A 126 -6.36 -11.51 2.69
N PRO A 127 -5.06 -11.36 3.00
CA PRO A 127 -4.55 -10.20 3.76
C PRO A 127 -4.38 -8.94 2.88
N LEU A 128 -5.43 -8.58 2.13
CA LEU A 128 -5.56 -7.31 1.40
C LEU A 128 -6.25 -6.25 2.25
N ASN A 129 -5.95 -4.99 2.01
CA ASN A 129 -6.76 -3.88 2.49
C ASN A 129 -8.00 -3.75 1.59
N PHE A 130 -9.16 -4.24 2.04
CA PHE A 130 -10.36 -4.19 1.21
C PHE A 130 -11.01 -2.80 1.21
N VAL A 131 -11.45 -2.38 0.01
CA VAL A 131 -12.14 -1.12 -0.26
C VAL A 131 -13.51 -1.43 -0.83
N GLY A 132 -14.57 -1.01 -0.15
CA GLY A 132 -15.94 -1.11 -0.68
C GLY A 132 -16.25 0.02 -1.66
N VAL A 133 -16.73 -0.34 -2.84
CA VAL A 133 -17.18 0.62 -3.86
C VAL A 133 -18.69 0.65 -3.87
N PHE A 134 -19.26 1.83 -3.60
CA PHE A 134 -20.69 2.08 -3.52
C PHE A 134 -21.11 3.17 -4.51
N GLN A 135 -22.37 3.15 -4.91
CA GLN A 135 -22.95 4.15 -5.79
C GLN A 135 -24.38 4.48 -5.32
N ASN A 136 -24.60 5.71 -4.85
CA ASN A 136 -25.88 6.21 -4.36
C ASN A 136 -26.58 5.28 -3.34
N ALA A 137 -25.78 4.56 -2.56
CA ALA A 137 -26.27 3.63 -1.54
C ALA A 137 -26.73 4.40 -0.29
N SER A 138 -27.62 3.80 0.50
CA SER A 138 -27.98 4.40 1.80
C SER A 138 -26.79 4.40 2.75
N LEU A 139 -26.70 5.42 3.58
CA LEU A 139 -25.62 5.54 4.57
C LEU A 139 -25.60 4.34 5.53
N GLU A 140 -26.77 3.85 5.91
CA GLU A 140 -26.93 2.68 6.77
C GLU A 140 -26.32 1.41 6.13
N PHE A 141 -26.62 1.16 4.84
CA PHE A 141 -26.04 0.03 4.11
C PHE A 141 -24.52 0.11 4.00
N VAL A 142 -23.99 1.30 3.68
CA VAL A 142 -22.54 1.52 3.56
C VAL A 142 -21.84 1.26 4.89
N LEU A 143 -22.36 1.83 5.99
CA LEU A 143 -21.77 1.66 7.31
C LEU A 143 -21.85 0.21 7.79
N ALA A 144 -23.03 -0.43 7.67
CA ALA A 144 -23.18 -1.82 8.07
C ALA A 144 -22.25 -2.76 7.29
N THR A 145 -22.13 -2.56 5.98
CA THR A 145 -21.23 -3.36 5.13
C THR A 145 -19.75 -3.11 5.48
N ALA A 146 -19.38 -1.86 5.74
CA ALA A 146 -18.02 -1.51 6.09
C ALA A 146 -17.60 -2.13 7.44
N GLU A 147 -18.50 -2.12 8.42
CA GLU A 147 -18.28 -2.72 9.74
C GLU A 147 -18.21 -4.26 9.64
N ASP A 148 -19.21 -4.88 9.01
CA ASP A 148 -19.32 -6.35 8.90
C ASP A 148 -18.11 -6.97 8.18
N LEU A 149 -17.59 -6.30 7.17
CA LEU A 149 -16.41 -6.73 6.39
C LEU A 149 -15.08 -6.11 6.86
N SER A 150 -15.10 -5.26 7.89
CA SER A 150 -13.92 -4.53 8.37
C SER A 150 -13.16 -3.84 7.22
N LEU A 151 -13.91 -3.14 6.33
CA LEU A 151 -13.33 -2.47 5.18
C LEU A 151 -12.34 -1.38 5.61
N LYS A 152 -11.21 -1.32 4.92
CA LYS A 152 -10.18 -0.30 5.18
C LYS A 152 -10.57 1.08 4.67
N ALA A 153 -11.36 1.13 3.61
CA ALA A 153 -11.82 2.38 3.01
C ALA A 153 -13.15 2.19 2.26
N ILE A 154 -13.84 3.30 2.07
CA ILE A 154 -15.07 3.40 1.28
C ILE A 154 -14.80 4.29 0.08
N GLN A 155 -15.12 3.79 -1.12
CA GLN A 155 -15.07 4.55 -2.36
C GLN A 155 -16.48 4.85 -2.83
N LEU A 156 -16.85 6.11 -2.86
CA LEU A 156 -18.12 6.58 -3.41
C LEU A 156 -17.96 6.84 -4.91
N HIS A 157 -18.89 6.33 -5.70
CA HIS A 157 -18.81 6.35 -7.17
C HIS A 157 -20.12 6.85 -7.80
N GLY A 158 -20.95 7.52 -7.03
CA GLY A 158 -22.22 8.11 -7.45
C GLY A 158 -22.25 9.62 -7.30
N GLU A 159 -23.45 10.13 -7.05
CA GLU A 159 -23.72 11.55 -6.84
C GLU A 159 -23.98 11.84 -5.35
N GLU A 160 -23.18 11.22 -4.48
CA GLU A 160 -23.31 11.39 -3.04
C GLU A 160 -23.03 12.84 -2.66
N SER A 161 -23.95 13.43 -1.88
CA SER A 161 -23.87 14.83 -1.46
C SER A 161 -22.74 15.08 -0.45
N HIS A 162 -22.33 16.33 -0.31
CA HIS A 162 -21.35 16.73 0.71
C HIS A 162 -21.82 16.37 2.13
N ASP A 163 -23.10 16.59 2.44
CA ASP A 163 -23.70 16.19 3.73
C ASP A 163 -23.62 14.69 3.98
N TYR A 164 -23.82 13.87 2.93
CA TYR A 164 -23.66 12.43 3.02
C TYR A 164 -22.21 12.05 3.39
N ILE A 165 -21.23 12.68 2.73
CA ILE A 165 -19.80 12.42 2.98
C ILE A 165 -19.41 12.84 4.39
N GLU A 166 -19.89 13.98 4.87
CA GLU A 166 -19.63 14.46 6.23
C GLU A 166 -20.19 13.48 7.28
N ARG A 167 -21.42 13.05 7.13
CA ARG A 167 -22.04 12.06 8.00
C ARG A 167 -21.34 10.69 7.98
N LEU A 168 -20.75 10.32 6.86
CA LEU A 168 -19.96 9.09 6.74
C LEU A 168 -18.64 9.20 7.51
N ARG A 169 -18.01 10.38 7.54
CA ARG A 169 -16.73 10.62 8.24
C ARG A 169 -16.86 10.68 9.78
N GLU A 170 -18.06 10.96 10.30
CA GLU A 170 -18.31 11.02 11.73
C GLU A 170 -18.39 9.63 12.40
N LYS A 171 -18.40 8.58 11.63
CA LYS A 171 -18.54 7.18 12.06
C LYS A 171 -17.25 6.39 11.86
#